data_f07fa0b84e1afaeb609e37e7d06a5d00
#
_entry.id   f07fa0b84e1afaeb609e37e7d06a5d00
#
_cell.length_a   1.000
_cell.length_b   1.000
_cell.length_c   1.000
_cell.angle_alpha   90.00
_cell.angle_beta   90.00
_cell.angle_gamma   90.00
#
_symmetry.space_group_name_H-M   'P 1'
#
loop_
_entity.id
_entity.type
_entity.pdbx_description
1 polymer ?
#
loop_
_entity_poly.entity_id
_entity_poly.type
_entity_poly.pdbx_seq_one_letter_code
_entity_poly.pdbx_strand_id
1 'polypeptide(L)'
;MADIKTSVQQALKIDGCMGAALVDYESGMCLGQAGNPGFDLELAAAGNTEVVRAKKKIRDKLGLRDKIEDILITLAGQYHLIRMVGTNMFIYVVLDRSKGNLALSRKELELIEKSLDIERT
;
A
#
# COMPACT_ATOMS: atom_id res chain seq x y z
N MET A 1 4.98 -7.16 -17.39
CA MET A 1 5.01 -5.88 -16.66
C MET A 1 3.61 -5.29 -16.63
N ALA A 2 3.18 -4.85 -15.47
CA ALA A 2 1.81 -4.39 -15.25
C ALA A 2 1.75 -2.90 -15.04
N ASP A 3 0.71 -2.25 -15.55
CA ASP A 3 0.44 -0.84 -15.28
C ASP A 3 -0.25 -0.67 -13.92
N ILE A 4 -0.52 0.58 -13.54
CA ILE A 4 -1.12 0.91 -12.24
C ILE A 4 -2.50 0.28 -12.09
N LYS A 5 -3.34 0.40 -13.12
CA LYS A 5 -4.71 -0.12 -13.07
C LYS A 5 -4.73 -1.63 -12.85
N THR A 6 -3.91 -2.36 -13.62
CA THR A 6 -3.79 -3.80 -13.48
C THR A 6 -3.27 -4.18 -12.10
N SER A 7 -2.28 -3.45 -11.59
CA SER A 7 -1.66 -3.74 -10.30
C SER A 7 -2.64 -3.59 -9.13
N VAL A 8 -3.45 -2.53 -9.11
CA VAL A 8 -4.43 -2.36 -8.03
C VAL A 8 -5.55 -3.40 -8.13
N GLN A 9 -5.91 -3.82 -9.34
CA GLN A 9 -6.89 -4.88 -9.51
C GLN A 9 -6.36 -6.23 -9.08
N GLN A 10 -5.07 -6.51 -9.31
CA GLN A 10 -4.42 -7.71 -8.80
C GLN A 10 -4.37 -7.71 -7.27
N ALA A 11 -4.07 -6.56 -6.68
CA ALA A 11 -4.07 -6.43 -5.22
C ALA A 11 -5.46 -6.70 -4.64
N LEU A 12 -6.50 -6.27 -5.32
CA LEU A 12 -7.88 -6.52 -4.87
C LEU A 12 -8.21 -8.01 -4.84
N LYS A 13 -7.52 -8.84 -5.61
CA LYS A 13 -7.75 -10.29 -5.63
C LYS A 13 -7.06 -11.04 -4.48
N ILE A 14 -6.25 -10.36 -3.70
CA ILE A 14 -5.63 -10.97 -2.51
C ILE A 14 -6.76 -11.37 -1.54
N ASP A 15 -6.65 -12.56 -0.95
CA ASP A 15 -7.66 -13.07 -0.03
C ASP A 15 -7.94 -12.08 1.11
N GLY A 16 -9.21 -11.72 1.27
CA GLY A 16 -9.65 -10.78 2.29
C GLY A 16 -9.50 -9.32 1.92
N CYS A 17 -8.94 -8.99 0.76
CA CYS A 17 -8.76 -7.61 0.34
C CYS A 17 -10.08 -6.96 -0.04
N MET A 18 -10.39 -5.84 0.58
CA MET A 18 -11.60 -5.06 0.34
C MET A 18 -11.35 -3.82 -0.50
N GLY A 19 -10.11 -3.35 -0.54
CA GLY A 19 -9.74 -2.18 -1.31
C GLY A 19 -8.25 -2.06 -1.44
N ALA A 20 -7.80 -1.45 -2.54
CA ALA A 20 -6.39 -1.23 -2.84
C ALA A 20 -6.19 0.11 -3.53
N ALA A 21 -5.06 0.75 -3.26
CA ALA A 21 -4.69 2.00 -3.90
C ALA A 21 -3.19 2.07 -4.12
N LEU A 22 -2.78 2.68 -5.22
CA LEU A 22 -1.38 3.04 -5.45
C LEU A 22 -1.25 4.55 -5.28
N VAL A 23 -0.31 4.98 -4.47
CA VAL A 23 -0.20 6.37 -4.01
C VAL A 23 1.22 6.89 -4.23
N ASP A 24 1.31 8.13 -4.73
CA ASP A 24 2.55 8.89 -4.74
C ASP A 24 2.63 9.64 -3.39
N TYR A 25 3.55 9.25 -2.51
CA TYR A 25 3.59 9.86 -1.18
C TYR A 25 4.32 11.21 -1.15
N GLU A 26 4.94 11.63 -2.24
CA GLU A 26 5.49 12.99 -2.31
C GLU A 26 4.37 14.02 -2.48
N SER A 27 3.38 13.71 -3.31
CA SER A 27 2.23 14.59 -3.55
C SER A 27 1.01 14.21 -2.72
N GLY A 28 0.93 12.96 -2.24
CA GLY A 28 -0.26 12.41 -1.60
C GLY A 28 -1.34 12.00 -2.59
N MET A 29 -1.03 12.02 -3.90
CA MET A 29 -2.00 11.74 -4.95
C MET A 29 -2.24 10.24 -5.09
N CYS A 30 -3.50 9.84 -5.12
CA CYS A 30 -3.90 8.47 -5.44
C CYS A 30 -3.82 8.29 -6.95
N LEU A 31 -2.93 7.43 -7.40
CA LEU A 31 -2.70 7.19 -8.83
C LEU A 31 -3.64 6.16 -9.41
N GLY A 32 -4.18 5.29 -8.57
CA GLY A 32 -5.15 4.28 -8.97
C GLY A 32 -5.74 3.61 -7.76
N GLN A 33 -6.97 3.12 -7.90
CA GLN A 33 -7.66 2.45 -6.81
C GLN A 33 -8.61 1.39 -7.34
N ALA A 34 -8.93 0.41 -6.51
CA ALA A 34 -9.87 -0.66 -6.82
C ALA A 34 -10.58 -1.11 -5.55
N GLY A 35 -11.80 -1.57 -5.70
CA GLY A 35 -12.61 -2.08 -4.60
C GLY A 35 -13.37 -1.02 -3.83
N ASN A 36 -14.08 -1.47 -2.81
CA ASN A 36 -14.88 -0.61 -1.94
C ASN A 36 -14.80 -1.13 -0.50
N PRO A 37 -13.88 -0.58 0.32
CA PRO A 37 -13.75 -1.03 1.71
C PRO A 37 -14.78 -0.42 2.65
N GLY A 38 -15.76 0.33 2.14
CA GLY A 38 -16.75 1.01 2.94
C GLY A 38 -16.36 2.41 3.39
N PHE A 39 -15.23 2.92 2.90
CA PHE A 39 -14.78 4.28 3.16
C PHE A 39 -14.03 4.82 1.93
N ASP A 40 -13.73 6.12 1.94
CA ASP A 40 -13.08 6.82 0.82
C ASP A 40 -11.59 6.45 0.73
N LEU A 41 -11.22 5.69 -0.31
CA LEU A 41 -9.83 5.29 -0.54
C LEU A 41 -8.90 6.47 -0.85
N GLU A 42 -9.39 7.52 -1.51
CA GLU A 42 -8.58 8.71 -1.77
C GLU A 42 -8.25 9.44 -0.49
N LEU A 43 -9.21 9.55 0.41
CA LEU A 43 -8.99 10.16 1.73
C LEU A 43 -8.01 9.32 2.54
N ALA A 44 -8.16 8.00 2.52
CA ALA A 44 -7.25 7.08 3.20
C ALA A 44 -5.83 7.18 2.61
N ALA A 45 -5.70 7.31 1.30
CA ALA A 45 -4.41 7.47 0.63
C ALA A 45 -3.70 8.73 1.11
N ALA A 46 -4.42 9.85 1.21
CA ALA A 46 -3.86 11.10 1.72
C ALA A 46 -3.40 10.95 3.16
N GLY A 47 -4.24 10.34 4.00
CA GLY A 47 -3.90 10.11 5.41
C GLY A 47 -2.70 9.18 5.59
N ASN A 48 -2.64 8.10 4.82
CA ASN A 48 -1.53 7.16 4.90
C ASN A 48 -0.22 7.76 4.36
N THR A 49 -0.30 8.75 3.48
CA THR A 49 0.88 9.52 3.05
C THR A 49 1.53 10.20 4.26
N GLU A 50 0.75 10.76 5.16
CA GLU A 50 1.27 11.37 6.38
C GLU A 50 1.96 10.35 7.28
N VAL A 51 1.40 9.14 7.38
CA VAL A 51 2.00 8.04 8.16
C VAL A 51 3.37 7.67 7.59
N VAL A 52 3.46 7.49 6.28
CA VAL A 52 4.72 7.15 5.61
C VAL A 52 5.77 8.23 5.81
N ARG A 53 5.39 9.49 5.60
CA ARG A 53 6.31 10.63 5.78
C ARG A 53 6.82 10.73 7.21
N ALA A 54 5.93 10.59 8.19
CA ALA A 54 6.29 10.65 9.59
C ALA A 54 7.30 9.57 9.96
N LYS A 55 7.09 8.34 9.48
CA LYS A 55 7.99 7.22 9.77
C LYS A 55 9.34 7.42 9.10
N LYS A 56 9.38 7.89 7.86
CA LYS A 56 10.64 8.18 7.18
C LYS A 56 11.43 9.26 7.91
N LYS A 57 10.76 10.29 8.36
CA LYS A 57 11.40 11.40 9.10
C LYS A 57 12.03 10.89 10.41
N ILE A 58 11.33 10.06 11.16
CA ILE A 58 11.84 9.50 12.41
C ILE A 58 13.01 8.56 12.13
N ARG A 59 12.92 7.72 11.11
CA ARG A 59 14.01 6.84 10.70
C ARG A 59 15.28 7.65 10.44
N ASP A 60 15.16 8.73 9.69
CA ASP A 60 16.30 9.58 9.32
C ASP A 60 16.89 10.28 10.56
N LYS A 61 16.05 10.75 11.47
CA LYS A 61 16.50 11.38 12.72
C LYS A 61 17.25 10.40 13.64
N LEU A 62 16.87 9.11 13.57
CA LEU A 62 17.55 8.06 14.33
C LEU A 62 18.85 7.61 13.67
N GLY A 63 19.15 8.11 12.49
CA GLY A 63 20.36 7.72 11.74
C GLY A 63 20.27 6.32 11.13
N LEU A 64 19.06 5.76 11.06
CA LEU A 64 18.85 4.44 10.46
C LEU A 64 18.87 4.55 8.94
N ARG A 65 19.53 3.61 8.29
CA ARG A 65 19.60 3.57 6.82
C ARG A 65 18.76 2.44 6.23
N ASP A 66 18.14 1.66 7.07
CA ASP A 66 17.27 0.57 6.66
C ASP A 66 16.10 1.13 5.84
N LYS A 67 15.85 0.50 4.69
CA LYS A 67 14.71 0.87 3.86
C LYS A 67 13.43 0.38 4.53
N ILE A 68 12.40 1.22 4.55
CA ILE A 68 11.08 0.78 5.01
C ILE A 68 10.49 -0.11 3.92
N GLU A 69 10.22 -1.36 4.25
CA GLU A 69 9.62 -2.30 3.31
C GLU A 69 8.10 -2.21 3.35
N ASP A 70 7.51 -2.26 4.54
CA ASP A 70 6.06 -2.08 4.70
C ASP A 70 5.73 -1.50 6.07
N ILE A 71 4.49 -1.03 6.19
CA ILE A 71 3.93 -0.54 7.45
C ILE A 71 2.59 -1.25 7.64
N LEU A 72 2.41 -1.91 8.77
CA LEU A 72 1.18 -2.58 9.11
C LEU A 72 0.47 -1.82 10.22
N ILE A 73 -0.78 -1.48 10.00
CA ILE A 73 -1.65 -0.91 11.04
C ILE A 73 -2.76 -1.92 11.30
N THR A 74 -2.78 -2.45 12.52
CA THR A 74 -3.73 -3.47 12.92
C THR A 74 -4.92 -2.80 13.60
N LEU A 75 -6.08 -2.85 12.97
CA LEU A 75 -7.33 -2.44 13.58
C LEU A 75 -8.07 -3.69 14.07
N ALA A 76 -9.09 -3.51 14.89
CA ALA A 76 -9.81 -4.65 15.47
C ALA A 76 -10.39 -5.59 14.42
N GLY A 77 -10.91 -5.05 13.30
CA GLY A 77 -11.53 -5.85 12.25
C GLY A 77 -10.77 -5.86 10.92
N GLN A 78 -9.71 -5.08 10.81
CA GLN A 78 -9.01 -4.88 9.54
C GLN A 78 -7.51 -4.81 9.73
N TYR A 79 -6.76 -5.17 8.68
CA TYR A 79 -5.37 -4.79 8.54
C TYR A 79 -5.28 -3.71 7.46
N HIS A 80 -4.55 -2.65 7.74
CA HIS A 80 -4.14 -1.67 6.72
C HIS A 80 -2.65 -1.88 6.47
N LEU A 81 -2.32 -2.37 5.30
CA LEU A 81 -0.94 -2.70 4.94
C LEU A 81 -0.47 -1.77 3.84
N ILE A 82 0.66 -1.11 4.09
CA ILE A 82 1.29 -0.17 3.18
C ILE A 82 2.61 -0.77 2.73
N ARG A 83 2.74 -1.14 1.46
CA ARG A 83 3.98 -1.66 0.89
C ARG A 83 4.68 -0.57 0.10
N MET A 84 5.92 -0.24 0.47
CA MET A 84 6.69 0.75 -0.27
C MET A 84 7.06 0.22 -1.65
N VAL A 85 6.95 1.08 -2.67
CA VAL A 85 7.21 0.75 -4.07
C VAL A 85 8.13 1.82 -4.66
N GLY A 86 9.28 1.41 -5.17
CA GLY A 86 10.25 2.35 -5.71
C GLY A 86 10.72 3.33 -4.66
N THR A 87 10.95 4.58 -5.07
CA THR A 87 11.49 5.62 -4.19
C THR A 87 10.45 6.58 -3.64
N ASN A 88 9.25 6.63 -4.23
CA ASN A 88 8.26 7.66 -3.89
C ASN A 88 6.81 7.19 -3.93
N MET A 89 6.57 5.87 -3.96
CA MET A 89 5.20 5.35 -4.02
C MET A 89 4.97 4.26 -3.00
N PHE A 90 3.69 3.96 -2.73
CA PHE A 90 3.30 2.79 -1.95
C PHE A 90 2.00 2.21 -2.46
N ILE A 91 1.82 0.91 -2.24
CA ILE A 91 0.54 0.23 -2.43
C ILE A 91 -0.09 0.07 -1.05
N TYR A 92 -1.33 0.51 -0.94
CA TYR A 92 -2.12 0.41 0.28
C TYR A 92 -3.25 -0.59 0.07
N VAL A 93 -3.37 -1.55 0.97
CA VAL A 93 -4.48 -2.53 0.92
C VAL A 93 -5.20 -2.59 2.25
N VAL A 94 -6.51 -2.75 2.18
CA VAL A 94 -7.40 -2.93 3.32
C VAL A 94 -7.82 -4.38 3.32
N LEU A 95 -7.46 -5.12 4.37
CA LEU A 95 -7.74 -6.54 4.50
C LEU A 95 -8.73 -6.80 5.63
N ASP A 96 -9.73 -7.62 5.37
CA ASP A 96 -10.62 -8.14 6.42
C ASP A 96 -9.83 -9.16 7.23
N ARG A 97 -9.65 -8.94 8.53
CA ARG A 97 -8.83 -9.82 9.39
C ARG A 97 -9.37 -11.24 9.47
N SER A 98 -10.69 -11.40 9.37
CA SER A 98 -11.30 -12.72 9.47
C SER A 98 -11.09 -13.57 8.22
N LYS A 99 -10.72 -12.96 7.10
CA LYS A 99 -10.58 -13.63 5.80
C LYS A 99 -9.17 -13.58 5.24
N GLY A 100 -8.38 -12.61 5.67
CA GLY A 100 -7.03 -12.41 5.14
C GLY A 100 -5.98 -13.23 5.86
N ASN A 101 -4.87 -13.48 5.15
CA ASN A 101 -3.65 -14.05 5.69
C ASN A 101 -2.53 -13.05 5.47
N LEU A 102 -2.02 -12.49 6.56
CA LEU A 102 -1.07 -11.38 6.47
C LEU A 102 0.23 -11.77 5.76
N ALA A 103 0.77 -12.95 6.06
CA ALA A 103 2.01 -13.43 5.44
C ALA A 103 1.81 -13.61 3.93
N LEU A 104 0.69 -14.20 3.52
CA LEU A 104 0.37 -14.38 2.11
C LEU A 104 0.14 -13.04 1.43
N SER A 105 -0.55 -12.11 2.09
CA SER A 105 -0.79 -10.78 1.55
C SER A 105 0.51 -10.04 1.27
N ARG A 106 1.47 -10.12 2.20
CA ARG A 106 2.80 -9.53 2.01
C ARG A 106 3.52 -10.13 0.81
N LYS A 107 3.43 -11.45 0.65
CA LYS A 107 4.05 -12.13 -0.48
C LYS A 107 3.42 -11.71 -1.81
N GLU A 108 2.10 -11.63 -1.86
CA GLU A 108 1.39 -11.20 -3.06
C GLU A 108 1.73 -9.76 -3.44
N LEU A 109 1.82 -8.86 -2.46
CA LEU A 109 2.20 -7.46 -2.71
C LEU A 109 3.64 -7.35 -3.21
N GLU A 110 4.54 -8.17 -2.70
CA GLU A 110 5.92 -8.22 -3.19
C GLU A 110 5.95 -8.61 -4.68
N LEU A 111 5.17 -9.59 -5.08
CA LEU A 111 5.08 -10.00 -6.47
C LEU A 111 4.48 -8.91 -7.35
N ILE A 112 3.46 -8.22 -6.87
CA ILE A 112 2.84 -7.10 -7.59
C ILE A 112 3.86 -5.98 -7.77
N GLU A 113 4.61 -5.64 -6.73
CA GLU A 113 5.66 -4.63 -6.80
C GLU A 113 6.68 -4.95 -7.89
N LYS A 114 7.12 -6.20 -7.95
CA LYS A 114 8.12 -6.63 -8.93
C LYS A 114 7.60 -6.57 -10.37
N SER A 115 6.30 -6.74 -10.57
CA SER A 115 5.70 -6.71 -11.90
C SER A 115 5.24 -5.32 -12.32
N LEU A 116 5.20 -4.35 -11.41
CA LEU A 116 4.71 -3.00 -11.69
C LEU A 116 5.70 -2.22 -12.52
N ASP A 117 5.22 -1.66 -13.64
CA ASP A 117 6.00 -0.80 -14.51
C ASP A 117 5.56 0.65 -14.31
N ILE A 118 6.25 1.34 -13.42
CA ILE A 118 5.94 2.71 -13.05
C ILE A 118 6.26 3.70 -14.17
N GLU A 119 7.28 3.42 -14.96
CA GLU A 119 7.74 4.33 -16.02
C GLU A 119 6.76 4.44 -17.16
N ARG A 120 5.89 3.44 -17.34
CA ARG A 120 4.90 3.42 -18.41
C ARG A 120 3.54 3.96 -17.99
N THR A 121 3.41 4.31 -16.74
CA THR A 121 2.18 4.86 -16.21
C THR A 121 2.35 6.31 -15.80
#